data_beae710785885c6c90e845a30da53fc6
#
_entry.id   beae710785885c6c90e845a30da53fc6
#
_cell.length_a   1.000
_cell.length_b   1.000
_cell.length_c   1.000
_cell.angle_alpha   90.00
_cell.angle_beta   90.00
_cell.angle_gamma   90.00
#
_symmetry.space_group_name_H-M   'P 1'
#
loop_
_entity.id
_entity.type
_entity.pdbx_description
1 polymer ?
#
loop_
_entity_poly.entity_id
_entity_poly.type
_entity_poly.pdbx_seq_one_letter_code
_entity_poly.pdbx_strand_id
1 'polypeptide(L)'
;LKGEVPLVIPDVNSDHLKILESQSYGTGSLISCSNCMVVPIALTLYPLIKKFDFSAVKITTEQSLSGGGRKMLERGRSGFHIDSSIPGESESVVSELNRILGRKNEGIFQEANLDIKVWCSRSNHDYGHLATVEIDFINHISAHEIIEAWQTFSSEVFDSRLPSSSNVINFIDGKLDPIKHRWGGSEPKFPDQDLLSGMPVSVAE
;
A
#
# COMPACT_ATOMS: atom_id res chain seq x y z
N LEU A 1 -5.33 4.34 -16.85
CA LEU A 1 -4.90 5.75 -16.81
C LEU A 1 -3.81 5.96 -17.83
N LYS A 2 -3.89 7.04 -18.61
CA LYS A 2 -2.84 7.41 -19.58
C LYS A 2 -1.55 7.72 -18.82
N GLY A 3 -0.40 7.46 -19.41
CA GLY A 3 0.92 7.66 -18.76
C GLY A 3 1.21 9.08 -18.26
N GLU A 4 0.38 10.05 -18.66
CA GLU A 4 0.43 11.46 -18.25
C GLU A 4 -0.15 11.75 -16.85
N VAL A 5 -0.92 10.82 -16.26
CA VAL A 5 -1.49 11.00 -14.92
C VAL A 5 -0.74 10.12 -13.94
N PRO A 6 0.08 10.69 -13.03
CA PRO A 6 0.83 9.89 -12.08
C PRO A 6 -0.10 9.25 -11.04
N LEU A 7 0.21 8.01 -10.68
CA LEU A 7 -0.25 7.35 -9.46
C LEU A 7 0.76 7.68 -8.38
N VAL A 8 0.33 8.30 -7.27
CA VAL A 8 1.26 8.78 -6.25
C VAL A 8 0.91 8.23 -4.87
N ILE A 9 1.93 7.65 -4.24
CA ILE A 9 2.01 7.40 -2.80
C ILE A 9 3.17 8.28 -2.33
N PRO A 10 2.92 9.40 -1.63
CA PRO A 10 3.95 10.40 -1.35
C PRO A 10 5.21 9.84 -0.71
N ASP A 11 5.06 8.86 0.18
CA ASP A 11 6.17 8.23 0.90
C ASP A 11 6.99 7.24 0.06
N VAL A 12 6.56 6.92 -1.17
CA VAL A 12 7.19 5.92 -2.05
C VAL A 12 7.74 6.55 -3.33
N ASN A 13 6.93 7.40 -3.98
CA ASN A 13 7.23 7.87 -5.33
C ASN A 13 6.84 9.35 -5.55
N SER A 14 7.14 10.22 -4.60
CA SER A 14 6.88 11.66 -4.71
C SER A 14 7.52 12.29 -5.96
N ASP A 15 8.63 11.74 -6.44
CA ASP A 15 9.32 12.18 -7.65
C ASP A 15 8.50 11.98 -8.94
N HIS A 16 7.50 11.08 -8.93
CA HIS A 16 6.55 10.92 -10.04
C HIS A 16 5.68 12.17 -10.26
N LEU A 17 5.58 13.07 -9.30
CA LEU A 17 4.93 14.37 -9.48
C LEU A 17 5.55 15.20 -10.60
N LYS A 18 6.82 14.97 -10.96
CA LYS A 18 7.47 15.61 -12.11
C LYS A 18 6.77 15.30 -13.45
N ILE A 19 5.91 14.26 -13.52
CA ILE A 19 5.08 13.98 -14.71
C ILE A 19 4.08 15.11 -14.95
N LEU A 20 3.69 15.85 -13.92
CA LEU A 20 2.75 16.98 -14.06
C LEU A 20 3.26 18.07 -15.02
N GLU A 21 4.58 18.23 -15.15
CA GLU A 21 5.21 19.19 -16.04
C GLU A 21 4.88 18.91 -17.53
N SER A 22 4.56 17.66 -17.88
CA SER A 22 4.20 17.24 -19.23
C SER A 22 2.69 17.26 -19.51
N GLN A 23 1.87 17.54 -18.50
CA GLN A 23 0.42 17.61 -18.67
C GLN A 23 -0.02 18.89 -19.37
N SER A 24 -1.07 18.79 -20.20
CA SER A 24 -1.64 19.90 -20.97
C SER A 24 -3.14 20.08 -20.69
N TYR A 25 -3.50 20.16 -19.41
CA TYR A 25 -4.89 20.32 -18.96
C TYR A 25 -5.25 21.79 -18.61
N GLY A 26 -4.67 22.76 -19.31
CA GLY A 26 -4.84 24.17 -19.03
C GLY A 26 -4.08 24.60 -17.77
N THR A 27 -4.77 25.22 -16.81
CA THR A 27 -4.16 25.70 -15.56
C THR A 27 -4.18 24.67 -14.43
N GLY A 28 -4.78 23.50 -14.67
CA GLY A 28 -4.91 22.43 -13.66
C GLY A 28 -4.02 21.24 -13.95
N SER A 29 -3.87 20.39 -12.94
CA SER A 29 -3.13 19.12 -13.02
C SER A 29 -3.98 17.98 -12.50
N LEU A 30 -3.78 16.77 -13.03
CA LEU A 30 -4.44 15.54 -12.59
C LEU A 30 -3.43 14.63 -11.90
N ILE A 31 -3.78 14.21 -10.70
CA ILE A 31 -3.06 13.19 -9.90
C ILE A 31 -4.06 12.12 -9.55
N SER A 32 -3.65 10.86 -9.61
CA SER A 32 -4.48 9.73 -9.18
C SER A 32 -3.93 9.13 -7.89
N CYS A 33 -4.85 8.79 -6.99
CA CYS A 33 -4.55 7.89 -5.88
C CYS A 33 -4.59 6.44 -6.38
N SER A 34 -3.79 5.58 -5.76
CA SER A 34 -3.79 4.15 -6.05
C SER A 34 -4.94 3.42 -5.35
N ASN A 35 -5.11 2.17 -5.74
CA ASN A 35 -6.00 1.23 -5.05
C ASN A 35 -5.65 1.13 -3.56
N CYS A 36 -6.67 0.94 -2.71
CA CYS A 36 -6.51 0.90 -1.25
C CYS A 36 -5.59 -0.22 -0.74
N MET A 37 -5.45 -1.33 -1.49
CA MET A 37 -4.49 -2.39 -1.16
C MET A 37 -3.08 -2.09 -1.65
N VAL A 38 -2.96 -1.31 -2.72
CA VAL A 38 -1.65 -0.96 -3.28
C VAL A 38 -0.86 -0.05 -2.33
N VAL A 39 -1.52 0.87 -1.63
CA VAL A 39 -0.85 1.78 -0.68
C VAL A 39 -0.06 1.02 0.40
N PRO A 40 -0.68 0.15 1.23
CA PRO A 40 0.04 -0.55 2.28
C PRO A 40 1.09 -1.51 1.72
N ILE A 41 0.81 -2.19 0.61
CA ILE A 41 1.74 -3.13 -0.01
C ILE A 41 2.97 -2.39 -0.56
N ALA A 42 2.78 -1.28 -1.28
CA ALA A 42 3.90 -0.49 -1.80
C ALA A 42 4.76 0.10 -0.69
N LEU A 43 4.14 0.64 0.37
CA LEU A 43 4.86 1.18 1.53
C LEU A 43 5.75 0.12 2.20
N THR A 44 5.27 -1.12 2.33
CA THR A 44 6.01 -2.19 2.99
C THR A 44 7.08 -2.82 2.09
N LEU A 45 6.82 -2.92 0.78
CA LEU A 45 7.79 -3.43 -0.19
C LEU A 45 8.92 -2.45 -0.51
N TYR A 46 8.63 -1.15 -0.53
CA TYR A 46 9.58 -0.14 -0.98
C TYR A 46 10.92 -0.14 -0.23
N PRO A 47 10.96 -0.13 1.13
CA PRO A 47 12.21 -0.22 1.86
C PRO A 47 12.97 -1.54 1.61
N LEU A 48 12.25 -2.64 1.35
CA LEU A 48 12.86 -3.94 1.06
C LEU A 48 13.50 -3.96 -0.33
N ILE A 49 12.81 -3.43 -1.35
CA ILE A 49 13.34 -3.28 -2.73
C ILE A 49 14.60 -2.42 -2.77
N LYS A 50 14.70 -1.45 -1.87
CA LYS A 50 15.89 -0.58 -1.79
C LYS A 50 17.11 -1.28 -1.21
N LYS A 51 16.92 -2.32 -0.39
CA LYS A 51 18.00 -3.00 0.36
C LYS A 51 18.33 -4.39 -0.19
N PHE A 52 17.36 -5.10 -0.76
CA PHE A 52 17.48 -6.52 -1.07
C PHE A 52 17.02 -6.83 -2.49
N ASP A 53 17.67 -7.81 -3.11
CA ASP A 53 17.24 -8.38 -4.39
C ASP A 53 16.30 -9.56 -4.15
N PHE A 54 15.22 -9.62 -4.92
CA PHE A 54 14.26 -10.73 -4.89
C PHE A 54 13.80 -11.09 -6.30
N SER A 55 13.34 -12.32 -6.47
CA SER A 55 12.93 -12.88 -7.76
C SER A 55 11.43 -12.82 -8.00
N ALA A 56 10.63 -12.97 -6.94
CA ALA A 56 9.17 -12.97 -7.05
C ALA A 56 8.50 -12.49 -5.77
N VAL A 57 7.27 -11.99 -5.91
CA VAL A 57 6.39 -11.60 -4.80
C VAL A 57 5.02 -12.22 -5.01
N LYS A 58 4.50 -12.89 -3.97
CA LYS A 58 3.13 -13.41 -3.95
C LYS A 58 2.33 -12.64 -2.91
N ILE A 59 1.14 -12.21 -3.27
CA ILE A 59 0.30 -11.38 -2.44
C ILE A 59 -1.11 -11.99 -2.39
N THR A 60 -1.61 -12.19 -1.19
CA THR A 60 -3.02 -12.52 -0.95
C THR A 60 -3.64 -11.41 -0.13
N THR A 61 -4.78 -10.88 -0.58
CA THR A 61 -5.48 -9.81 0.12
C THR A 61 -6.85 -10.27 0.62
N GLU A 62 -7.19 -9.78 1.81
CA GLU A 62 -8.52 -9.88 2.40
C GLU A 62 -9.07 -8.48 2.60
N GLN A 63 -9.93 -8.05 1.67
CA GLN A 63 -10.48 -6.70 1.68
C GLN A 63 -11.79 -6.66 2.48
N SER A 64 -11.88 -5.74 3.43
CA SER A 64 -13.09 -5.53 4.22
C SER A 64 -14.26 -5.01 3.38
N LEU A 65 -15.47 -5.11 3.92
CA LEU A 65 -16.72 -4.68 3.25
C LEU A 65 -16.70 -3.20 2.87
N SER A 66 -16.07 -2.36 3.69
CA SER A 66 -15.95 -0.91 3.43
C SER A 66 -15.22 -0.59 2.11
N GLY A 67 -14.32 -1.45 1.64
CA GLY A 67 -13.67 -1.32 0.33
C GLY A 67 -14.63 -1.39 -0.85
N GLY A 68 -15.79 -2.05 -0.70
CA GLY A 68 -16.88 -2.06 -1.68
C GLY A 68 -17.88 -0.90 -1.52
N GLY A 69 -17.57 0.05 -0.62
CA GLY A 69 -18.38 1.23 -0.34
C GLY A 69 -19.58 0.96 0.57
N ARG A 70 -20.32 2.03 0.85
CA ARG A 70 -21.41 2.03 1.82
C ARG A 70 -22.47 0.93 1.56
N LYS A 71 -22.87 0.75 0.30
CA LYS A 71 -23.87 -0.27 -0.05
C LYS A 71 -23.41 -1.69 0.27
N MET A 72 -22.14 -1.99 0.05
CA MET A 72 -21.55 -3.31 0.38
C MET A 72 -21.54 -3.52 1.89
N LEU A 73 -21.12 -2.51 2.64
CA LEU A 73 -21.10 -2.53 4.10
C LEU A 73 -22.50 -2.76 4.69
N GLU A 74 -23.52 -2.05 4.20
CA GLU A 74 -24.90 -2.21 4.64
C GLU A 74 -25.45 -3.60 4.31
N ARG A 75 -25.13 -4.15 3.13
CA ARG A 75 -25.52 -5.52 2.75
C ARG A 75 -24.90 -6.57 3.69
N GLY A 76 -23.58 -6.48 3.95
CA GLY A 76 -22.91 -7.41 4.84
C GLY A 76 -23.49 -7.37 6.26
N ARG A 77 -23.72 -6.18 6.81
CA ARG A 77 -24.35 -5.98 8.13
C ARG A 77 -25.78 -6.52 8.21
N SER A 78 -26.51 -6.55 7.11
CA SER A 78 -27.84 -7.12 7.01
C SER A 78 -27.86 -8.65 6.83
N GLY A 79 -26.69 -9.30 6.89
CA GLY A 79 -26.55 -10.76 6.77
C GLY A 79 -26.69 -11.30 5.34
N PHE A 80 -26.67 -10.44 4.32
CA PHE A 80 -26.65 -10.91 2.93
C PHE A 80 -25.31 -11.57 2.60
N HIS A 81 -25.37 -12.60 1.80
CA HIS A 81 -24.17 -13.23 1.24
C HIS A 81 -23.37 -12.22 0.41
N ILE A 82 -22.07 -12.14 0.68
CA ILE A 82 -21.11 -11.33 -0.07
C ILE A 82 -20.18 -12.28 -0.82
N ASP A 83 -20.12 -12.11 -2.13
CA ASP A 83 -19.15 -12.84 -2.95
C ASP A 83 -17.73 -12.44 -2.55
N SER A 84 -16.87 -13.42 -2.30
CA SER A 84 -15.47 -13.20 -1.98
C SER A 84 -14.63 -12.77 -3.20
N SER A 85 -15.12 -13.01 -4.41
CA SER A 85 -14.43 -12.61 -5.64
C SER A 85 -14.50 -11.12 -5.88
N ILE A 86 -13.38 -10.54 -6.34
CA ILE A 86 -13.28 -9.14 -6.75
C ILE A 86 -12.72 -9.13 -8.19
N PRO A 87 -13.58 -9.17 -9.21
CA PRO A 87 -13.14 -9.26 -10.60
C PRO A 87 -12.23 -8.09 -11.02
N GLY A 88 -11.10 -8.41 -11.68
CA GLY A 88 -10.16 -7.42 -12.21
C GLY A 88 -9.27 -6.74 -11.17
N GLU A 89 -9.46 -7.01 -9.88
CA GLU A 89 -8.69 -6.37 -8.82
C GLU A 89 -7.24 -6.85 -8.78
N SER A 90 -7.00 -8.14 -8.97
CA SER A 90 -5.65 -8.71 -8.94
C SER A 90 -4.76 -8.11 -10.02
N GLU A 91 -5.28 -8.00 -11.24
CA GLU A 91 -4.57 -7.39 -12.37
C GLU A 91 -4.31 -5.90 -12.15
N SER A 92 -5.28 -5.19 -11.56
CA SER A 92 -5.14 -3.78 -11.21
C SER A 92 -4.03 -3.58 -10.19
N VAL A 93 -4.00 -4.38 -9.12
CA VAL A 93 -2.97 -4.31 -8.08
C VAL A 93 -1.58 -4.57 -8.65
N VAL A 94 -1.39 -5.58 -9.50
CA VAL A 94 -0.12 -5.86 -10.18
C VAL A 94 0.34 -4.67 -11.02
N SER A 95 -0.56 -4.13 -11.86
CA SER A 95 -0.26 -3.02 -12.74
C SER A 95 0.10 -1.75 -11.95
N GLU A 96 -0.66 -1.43 -10.91
CA GLU A 96 -0.42 -0.24 -10.09
C GLU A 96 0.87 -0.35 -9.27
N LEU A 97 1.18 -1.52 -8.68
CA LEU A 97 2.43 -1.75 -7.97
C LEU A 97 3.65 -1.56 -8.89
N ASN A 98 3.64 -2.15 -10.09
CA ASN A 98 4.74 -1.98 -11.04
C ASN A 98 4.91 -0.52 -11.47
N ARG A 99 3.82 0.25 -11.59
CA ARG A 99 3.89 1.69 -11.86
C ARG A 99 4.46 2.48 -10.70
N ILE A 100 3.97 2.26 -9.49
CA ILE A 100 4.37 3.03 -8.29
C ILE A 100 5.82 2.74 -7.92
N LEU A 101 6.24 1.47 -7.98
CA LEU A 101 7.60 1.04 -7.68
C LEU A 101 8.57 1.23 -8.85
N GLY A 102 8.08 1.71 -9.99
CA GLY A 102 8.88 2.07 -11.16
C GLY A 102 9.75 3.31 -10.92
N ARG A 103 10.59 3.63 -11.88
CA ARG A 103 11.52 4.77 -11.81
C ARG A 103 11.38 5.68 -13.01
N LYS A 104 11.64 6.97 -12.81
CA LYS A 104 11.78 7.92 -13.91
C LYS A 104 13.27 7.99 -14.30
N ASN A 105 13.61 7.54 -15.50
CA ASN A 105 14.94 7.64 -16.07
C ASN A 105 14.92 8.61 -17.25
N GLU A 106 15.76 9.67 -17.25
CA GLU A 106 15.92 10.65 -18.34
C GLU A 106 14.59 11.19 -18.93
N GLY A 107 13.60 11.41 -18.06
CA GLY A 107 12.29 11.91 -18.49
C GLY A 107 11.30 10.82 -18.92
N ILE A 108 11.74 9.57 -19.07
CA ILE A 108 10.90 8.42 -19.43
C ILE A 108 10.55 7.66 -18.15
N PHE A 109 9.25 7.36 -18.00
CA PHE A 109 8.78 6.50 -16.92
C PHE A 109 9.00 5.03 -17.31
N GLN A 110 9.65 4.28 -16.43
CA GLN A 110 9.88 2.85 -16.58
C GLN A 110 9.23 2.09 -15.42
N GLU A 111 8.33 1.17 -15.73
CA GLU A 111 7.73 0.28 -14.74
C GLU A 111 8.79 -0.62 -14.08
N ALA A 112 8.54 -1.05 -12.86
CA ALA A 112 9.47 -1.89 -12.10
C ALA A 112 9.65 -3.28 -12.70
N ASN A 113 8.66 -3.79 -13.44
CA ASN A 113 8.63 -5.14 -14.03
C ASN A 113 8.92 -6.26 -13.03
N LEU A 114 8.39 -6.14 -11.83
CA LEU A 114 8.50 -7.17 -10.80
C LEU A 114 7.61 -8.37 -11.13
N ASP A 115 8.08 -9.59 -10.88
CA ASP A 115 7.24 -10.80 -10.93
C ASP A 115 6.32 -10.84 -9.70
N ILE A 116 5.13 -10.26 -9.85
CA ILE A 116 4.14 -10.15 -8.79
C ILE A 116 2.92 -11.00 -9.15
N LYS A 117 2.53 -11.89 -8.24
CA LYS A 117 1.28 -12.66 -8.32
C LYS A 117 0.35 -12.22 -7.21
N VAL A 118 -0.89 -11.87 -7.54
CA VAL A 118 -1.87 -11.35 -6.60
C VAL A 118 -3.16 -12.15 -6.64
N TRP A 119 -3.70 -12.45 -5.47
CA TRP A 119 -5.04 -13.01 -5.28
C TRP A 119 -5.83 -12.10 -4.36
N CYS A 120 -6.85 -11.44 -4.90
CA CYS A 120 -7.70 -10.54 -4.15
C CYS A 120 -8.99 -11.23 -3.73
N SER A 121 -9.33 -11.10 -2.45
CA SER A 121 -10.59 -11.61 -1.90
C SER A 121 -11.29 -10.57 -1.03
N ARG A 122 -12.62 -10.74 -0.91
CA ARG A 122 -13.47 -9.98 0.01
C ARG A 122 -13.66 -10.78 1.29
N SER A 123 -13.36 -10.18 2.42
CA SER A 123 -13.66 -10.74 3.73
C SER A 123 -14.99 -10.19 4.28
N ASN A 124 -15.53 -10.83 5.31
CA ASN A 124 -16.83 -10.48 5.86
C ASN A 124 -16.76 -9.58 7.11
N HIS A 125 -15.68 -8.80 7.26
CA HIS A 125 -15.58 -7.80 8.32
C HIS A 125 -15.75 -6.39 7.77
N ASP A 126 -16.21 -5.49 8.61
CA ASP A 126 -16.60 -4.14 8.20
C ASP A 126 -15.44 -3.30 7.69
N TYR A 127 -14.34 -3.26 8.45
CA TYR A 127 -13.20 -2.37 8.22
C TYR A 127 -11.87 -3.09 8.47
N GLY A 128 -10.80 -2.55 7.91
CA GLY A 128 -9.45 -3.08 8.05
C GLY A 128 -9.15 -4.11 6.95
N HIS A 129 -8.30 -3.74 6.00
CA HIS A 129 -7.78 -4.65 4.98
C HIS A 129 -6.59 -5.42 5.55
N LEU A 130 -6.39 -6.64 5.10
CA LEU A 130 -5.23 -7.45 5.41
C LEU A 130 -4.57 -7.91 4.10
N ALA A 131 -3.24 -7.94 4.08
CA ALA A 131 -2.47 -8.59 3.04
C ALA A 131 -1.44 -9.53 3.65
N THR A 132 -1.29 -10.71 3.05
CA THR A 132 -0.15 -11.59 3.28
C THR A 132 0.76 -11.48 2.08
N VAL A 133 2.04 -11.21 2.32
CA VAL A 133 3.05 -11.02 1.28
C VAL A 133 4.17 -12.03 1.49
N GLU A 134 4.41 -12.86 0.48
CA GLU A 134 5.54 -13.80 0.44
C GLU A 134 6.56 -13.27 -0.57
N ILE A 135 7.83 -13.18 -0.16
CA ILE A 135 8.91 -12.64 -0.99
C ILE A 135 9.98 -13.72 -1.16
N ASP A 136 10.27 -14.06 -2.41
CA ASP A 136 11.34 -14.98 -2.75
C ASP A 136 12.65 -14.17 -2.93
N PHE A 137 13.40 -13.98 -1.85
CA PHE A 137 14.69 -13.29 -1.87
C PHE A 137 15.76 -14.13 -2.60
N ILE A 138 16.65 -13.45 -3.35
CA ILE A 138 17.77 -14.13 -4.06
C ILE A 138 18.81 -14.63 -3.06
N ASN A 139 19.08 -13.85 -2.03
CA ASN A 139 19.99 -14.21 -0.95
C ASN A 139 19.21 -14.52 0.33
N HIS A 140 19.84 -15.23 1.26
CA HIS A 140 19.24 -15.46 2.57
C HIS A 140 19.18 -14.13 3.33
N ILE A 141 17.98 -13.68 3.67
CA ILE A 141 17.71 -12.49 4.48
C ILE A 141 17.04 -12.94 5.77
N SER A 142 17.55 -12.49 6.88
CA SER A 142 16.97 -12.78 8.18
C SER A 142 15.75 -11.88 8.45
N ALA A 143 14.83 -12.35 9.28
CA ALA A 143 13.71 -11.56 9.79
C ALA A 143 14.17 -10.23 10.41
N HIS A 144 15.26 -10.25 11.18
CA HIS A 144 15.83 -9.05 11.79
C HIS A 144 16.20 -7.99 10.75
N GLU A 145 16.79 -8.37 9.62
CA GLU A 145 17.16 -7.42 8.55
C GLU A 145 15.93 -6.80 7.88
N ILE A 146 14.84 -7.58 7.74
CA ILE A 146 13.56 -7.09 7.22
C ILE A 146 12.95 -6.08 8.20
N ILE A 147 12.87 -6.44 9.48
CA ILE A 147 12.34 -5.57 10.54
C ILE A 147 13.14 -4.27 10.62
N GLU A 148 14.48 -4.37 10.59
CA GLU A 148 15.36 -3.20 10.58
C GLU A 148 15.11 -2.31 9.36
N ALA A 149 14.86 -2.89 8.18
CA ALA A 149 14.54 -2.13 6.97
C ALA A 149 13.25 -1.32 7.14
N TRP A 150 12.23 -1.88 7.76
CA TRP A 150 11.00 -1.16 8.08
C TRP A 150 11.17 -0.10 9.16
N GLN A 151 11.87 -0.41 10.25
CA GLN A 151 12.08 0.50 11.38
C GLN A 151 12.97 1.70 11.04
N THR A 152 13.92 1.50 10.11
CA THR A 152 14.84 2.56 9.66
C THR A 152 14.34 3.30 8.43
N PHE A 153 13.20 2.92 7.87
CA PHE A 153 12.62 3.60 6.72
C PHE A 153 12.22 5.03 7.08
N SER A 154 12.77 5.97 6.33
CA SER A 154 12.40 7.39 6.39
C SER A 154 11.71 7.77 5.08
N SER A 155 10.52 8.33 5.19
CA SER A 155 9.77 8.83 4.05
C SER A 155 10.47 10.04 3.42
N GLU A 156 10.47 10.10 2.08
CA GLU A 156 10.99 11.26 1.33
C GLU A 156 10.24 12.57 1.62
N VAL A 157 9.00 12.46 2.13
CA VAL A 157 8.17 13.62 2.50
C VAL A 157 8.20 13.95 3.99
N PHE A 158 9.10 13.33 4.74
CA PHE A 158 9.25 13.56 6.18
C PHE A 158 9.38 15.04 6.54
N ASP A 159 10.21 15.78 5.78
CA ASP A 159 10.43 17.21 6.00
C ASP A 159 9.21 18.09 5.65
N SER A 160 8.19 17.52 5.00
CA SER A 160 6.95 18.24 4.66
C SER A 160 6.04 18.50 5.86
N ARG A 161 6.40 18.01 7.05
CA ARG A 161 5.64 18.14 8.30
C ARG A 161 4.20 17.61 8.19
N LEU A 162 3.99 16.61 7.35
CA LEU A 162 2.72 15.90 7.26
C LEU A 162 2.55 14.97 8.48
N PRO A 163 1.34 14.81 9.01
CA PRO A 163 1.09 14.00 10.20
C PRO A 163 1.60 12.54 10.11
N SER A 164 1.57 11.96 8.90
CA SER A 164 1.94 10.56 8.66
C SER A 164 3.40 10.32 8.33
N SER A 165 4.18 11.37 8.03
CA SER A 165 5.52 11.22 7.45
C SER A 165 6.58 10.64 8.41
N SER A 166 6.36 10.71 9.72
CA SER A 166 7.34 10.27 10.72
C SER A 166 7.24 8.78 11.09
N ASN A 167 6.14 8.11 10.80
CA ASN A 167 5.92 6.71 11.16
C ASN A 167 4.90 6.07 10.22
N VAL A 168 5.32 5.80 8.99
CA VAL A 168 4.44 5.21 7.96
C VAL A 168 4.35 3.68 8.04
N ILE A 169 5.32 3.03 8.68
CA ILE A 169 5.34 1.56 8.90
C ILE A 169 5.49 1.31 10.40
N ASN A 170 4.56 0.56 10.98
CA ASN A 170 4.57 0.18 12.38
C ASN A 170 4.71 -1.35 12.51
N PHE A 171 5.86 -1.80 12.99
CA PHE A 171 6.11 -3.22 13.23
C PHE A 171 5.41 -3.66 14.52
N ILE A 172 4.66 -4.75 14.43
CA ILE A 172 3.97 -5.42 15.54
C ILE A 172 4.68 -6.74 15.82
N ASP A 173 5.17 -6.88 17.03
CA ASP A 173 5.71 -8.17 17.51
C ASP A 173 4.55 -9.13 17.77
N GLY A 174 4.45 -10.18 16.95
CA GLY A 174 3.40 -11.19 17.00
C GLY A 174 2.35 -11.06 15.89
N LYS A 175 1.23 -11.76 16.06
CA LYS A 175 0.21 -11.87 15.01
C LYS A 175 -0.59 -10.58 14.82
N LEU A 176 -0.74 -10.16 13.56
CA LEU A 176 -1.63 -9.06 13.20
C LEU A 176 -3.09 -9.41 13.46
N ASP A 177 -3.79 -8.44 14.04
CA ASP A 177 -5.23 -8.43 14.20
C ASP A 177 -5.79 -7.21 13.46
N PRO A 178 -6.59 -7.39 12.38
CA PRO A 178 -7.09 -6.29 11.56
C PRO A 178 -7.96 -5.30 12.33
N ILE A 179 -8.58 -5.73 13.43
CA ILE A 179 -9.42 -4.86 14.27
C ILE A 179 -8.55 -4.06 15.24
N LYS A 180 -7.63 -4.74 15.91
CA LYS A 180 -6.77 -4.14 16.96
C LYS A 180 -5.72 -3.21 16.37
N HIS A 181 -5.07 -3.61 15.26
CA HIS A 181 -3.90 -2.92 14.72
C HIS A 181 -4.20 -1.96 13.56
N ARG A 182 -5.44 -1.86 13.10
CA ARG A 182 -5.83 -1.01 11.96
C ARG A 182 -5.54 0.49 12.15
N TRP A 183 -5.36 0.93 13.39
CA TRP A 183 -5.04 2.32 13.72
C TRP A 183 -3.55 2.55 14.02
N GLY A 184 -2.70 1.61 13.64
CA GLY A 184 -1.25 1.76 13.70
C GLY A 184 -0.64 1.62 15.09
N GLY A 185 -1.32 0.99 16.02
CA GLY A 185 -0.80 0.77 17.38
C GLY A 185 -1.25 -0.54 18.00
N SER A 186 -0.65 -0.89 19.14
CA SER A 186 -1.05 -2.03 19.98
C SER A 186 -2.38 -1.81 20.69
N GLU A 187 -2.75 -0.55 20.92
CA GLU A 187 -4.03 -0.14 21.49
C GLU A 187 -4.82 0.63 20.43
N PRO A 188 -6.15 0.38 20.30
CA PRO A 188 -6.98 1.13 19.38
C PRO A 188 -7.01 2.61 19.76
N LYS A 189 -6.43 3.45 18.92
CA LYS A 189 -6.59 4.90 18.99
C LYS A 189 -7.46 5.33 17.83
N PHE A 190 -8.34 6.30 18.07
CA PHE A 190 -9.18 6.85 17.02
C PHE A 190 -8.54 8.11 16.44
N PRO A 191 -8.70 8.38 15.13
CA PRO A 191 -8.11 9.56 14.48
C PRO A 191 -8.54 10.91 15.04
N ASP A 192 -9.69 10.99 15.72
CA ASP A 192 -10.16 12.19 16.43
C ASP A 192 -9.38 12.46 17.73
N GLN A 193 -8.71 11.44 18.26
CA GLN A 193 -7.88 11.54 19.47
C GLN A 193 -6.39 11.71 19.13
N ASP A 194 -5.96 11.15 17.99
CA ASP A 194 -4.58 11.18 17.54
C ASP A 194 -4.54 11.18 16.00
N LEU A 195 -4.13 12.28 15.41
CA LEU A 195 -4.06 12.44 13.95
C LEU A 195 -3.09 11.45 13.29
N LEU A 196 -2.14 10.88 14.03
CA LEU A 196 -1.23 9.85 13.51
C LEU A 196 -1.89 8.47 13.45
N SER A 197 -2.98 8.28 14.19
CA SER A 197 -3.73 7.02 14.17
C SER A 197 -4.34 6.77 12.79
N GLY A 198 -4.14 5.57 12.27
CA GLY A 198 -4.65 5.17 10.96
C GLY A 198 -3.83 5.66 9.76
N MET A 199 -2.76 6.41 9.98
CA MET A 199 -1.84 6.83 8.91
C MET A 199 -0.72 5.81 8.65
N PRO A 200 -0.17 5.06 9.64
CA PRO A 200 0.81 4.03 9.38
C PRO A 200 0.17 2.72 8.93
N VAL A 201 0.98 1.91 8.26
CA VAL A 201 0.66 0.52 7.96
C VAL A 201 1.23 -0.36 9.06
N SER A 202 0.39 -1.18 9.69
CA SER A 202 0.86 -2.19 10.65
C SER A 202 1.36 -3.41 9.91
N VAL A 203 2.57 -3.85 10.24
CA VAL A 203 3.22 -5.03 9.67
C VAL A 203 3.62 -6.00 10.78
N ALA A 204 3.61 -7.29 10.48
CA ALA A 204 4.20 -8.34 11.29
C ALA A 204 4.87 -9.35 10.37
N GLU A 205 5.76 -10.14 10.94
CA GLU A 205 6.40 -11.27 10.27
C GLU A 205 5.51 -12.50 10.22
#